data_bbc25fe2da1245d20eaac5966be55290
#
_entry.id   bbc25fe2da1245d20eaac5966be55290
#
_cell.length_a   1.000
_cell.length_b   1.000
_cell.length_c   1.000
_cell.angle_alpha   90.00
_cell.angle_beta   90.00
_cell.angle_gamma   90.00
#
_symmetry.space_group_name_H-M   'P 1'
#
loop_
_entity.id
_entity.type
_entity.pdbx_description
1 polymer ?
#
loop_
_entity_poly.entity_id
_entity_poly.type
_entity_poly.pdbx_seq_one_letter_code
_entity_poly.pdbx_strand_id
1 'polypeptide(L)'
;MKHIFSQLFYEVEKRRDTVLVTLIADRGSAPRKAGAQMLVGAEGRLVGTIGGGAVEGRSIQLCRELLDQRRSCIREFPLHQAPERDIGMVCGGDVTAHFQFIPAEDPLWNDTASRALALLEQHTAGWLVLAEDGSAPALLDKETVAAGSLPEDIAQALRTPGFSMAAGYISLPLPIGQRALLFGAGHISQALCPLLTTVDFRPVVFDDRPELANISLFPTAEQVICGDFTRISDYLTVTEEDFVVIMTSGHMRDFQVEDQVLRGAFAYVGVIGSRRKTASVNQRLREAGIPEEAIALVHTPIGTPILAVTPEEIAVSIAGEMIQVRAQRRGPTPHGCPMHG
;
A
#
# COMPACT_ATOMS: atom_id res chain seq x y z
N MET A 1 2.95 -7.60 3.07
CA MET A 1 3.55 -7.67 4.43
C MET A 1 2.60 -8.28 5.47
N LYS A 2 1.33 -7.91 5.58
CA LYS A 2 0.40 -8.52 6.55
C LYS A 2 0.46 -10.05 6.50
N HIS A 3 0.30 -10.64 5.32
CA HIS A 3 0.40 -12.10 5.13
C HIS A 3 1.77 -12.69 5.52
N ILE A 4 2.86 -11.92 5.37
CA ILE A 4 4.20 -12.36 5.79
C ILE A 4 4.26 -12.45 7.31
N PHE A 5 3.82 -11.42 8.04
CA PHE A 5 3.82 -11.44 9.49
C PHE A 5 2.84 -12.49 10.07
N SER A 6 1.66 -12.65 9.46
CA SER A 6 0.71 -13.69 9.88
C SER A 6 1.29 -15.10 9.69
N GLN A 7 1.97 -15.33 8.55
CA GLN A 7 2.62 -16.62 8.30
C GLN A 7 3.83 -16.82 9.21
N LEU A 8 4.66 -15.78 9.41
CA LEU A 8 5.80 -15.84 10.31
C LEU A 8 5.36 -16.19 11.74
N PHE A 9 4.32 -15.53 12.24
CA PHE A 9 3.76 -15.82 13.56
C PHE A 9 3.30 -17.28 13.67
N TYR A 10 2.61 -17.78 12.64
CA TYR A 10 2.18 -19.17 12.58
C TYR A 10 3.37 -20.16 12.58
N GLU A 11 4.44 -19.89 11.83
CA GLU A 11 5.62 -20.77 11.80
C GLU A 11 6.37 -20.78 13.14
N VAL A 12 6.49 -19.60 13.80
CA VAL A 12 7.05 -19.50 15.16
C VAL A 12 6.24 -20.32 16.17
N GLU A 13 4.90 -20.25 16.14
CA GLU A 13 4.06 -21.08 16.99
C GLU A 13 4.25 -22.60 16.73
N LYS A 14 4.52 -22.96 15.47
CA LYS A 14 4.80 -24.36 15.07
C LYS A 14 6.27 -24.75 15.30
N ARG A 15 7.08 -23.88 15.86
CA ARG A 15 8.53 -24.09 16.10
C ARG A 15 9.29 -24.46 14.82
N ARG A 16 9.05 -23.71 13.75
CA ARG A 16 9.69 -23.91 12.45
C ARG A 16 10.55 -22.72 12.08
N ASP A 17 11.83 -22.99 11.82
CA ASP A 17 12.75 -22.00 11.30
C ASP A 17 12.32 -21.52 9.91
N THR A 18 12.53 -20.24 9.60
CA THR A 18 12.21 -19.65 8.32
C THR A 18 13.33 -18.72 7.82
N VAL A 19 13.28 -18.38 6.54
CA VAL A 19 14.12 -17.32 5.94
C VAL A 19 13.21 -16.29 5.31
N LEU A 20 13.35 -15.03 5.73
CA LEU A 20 12.74 -13.88 5.08
C LEU A 20 13.69 -13.36 4.00
N VAL A 21 13.27 -13.45 2.75
CA VAL A 21 13.99 -12.90 1.60
C VAL A 21 13.45 -11.52 1.28
N THR A 22 14.30 -10.52 1.25
CA THR A 22 13.94 -9.13 0.92
C THR A 22 14.81 -8.62 -0.22
N LEU A 23 14.23 -8.15 -1.32
CA LEU A 23 14.98 -7.42 -2.35
C LEU A 23 15.44 -6.08 -1.78
N ILE A 24 16.75 -5.82 -1.83
CA ILE A 24 17.37 -4.61 -1.29
C ILE A 24 17.93 -3.68 -2.37
N ALA A 25 18.19 -4.19 -3.57
CA ALA A 25 18.56 -3.39 -4.72
C ALA A 25 18.07 -4.05 -6.01
N ASP A 26 17.75 -3.22 -6.99
CA ASP A 26 17.42 -3.62 -8.34
C ASP A 26 18.07 -2.66 -9.34
N ARG A 27 18.59 -3.19 -10.45
CA ARG A 27 19.15 -2.42 -11.56
C ARG A 27 18.57 -2.90 -12.88
N GLY A 28 18.23 -1.96 -13.76
CA GLY A 28 17.63 -2.28 -15.05
C GLY A 28 16.20 -2.80 -14.95
N SER A 29 15.80 -3.71 -15.83
CA SER A 29 14.46 -4.29 -15.89
C SER A 29 14.31 -5.46 -14.92
N ALA A 30 14.27 -5.19 -13.63
CA ALA A 30 13.99 -6.22 -12.62
C ALA A 30 12.48 -6.50 -12.52
N PRO A 31 12.07 -7.78 -12.30
CA PRO A 31 10.66 -8.16 -12.22
C PRO A 31 9.93 -7.64 -10.98
N ARG A 32 10.66 -7.28 -9.94
CA ARG A 32 10.17 -6.63 -8.71
C ARG A 32 11.21 -5.62 -8.22
N LYS A 33 10.73 -4.62 -7.48
CA LYS A 33 11.57 -3.57 -6.91
C LYS A 33 12.06 -3.90 -5.51
N ALA A 34 13.06 -3.14 -5.03
CA ALA A 34 13.51 -3.16 -3.65
C ALA A 34 12.32 -3.03 -2.68
N GLY A 35 12.35 -3.75 -1.59
CA GLY A 35 11.26 -3.90 -0.63
C GLY A 35 10.31 -5.09 -0.90
N ALA A 36 10.39 -5.77 -2.06
CA ALA A 36 9.65 -7.00 -2.28
C ALA A 36 10.13 -8.12 -1.36
N GLN A 37 9.20 -8.89 -0.80
CA GLN A 37 9.50 -9.90 0.21
C GLN A 37 8.87 -11.25 -0.08
N MET A 38 9.53 -12.31 0.39
CA MET A 38 9.09 -13.69 0.33
C MET A 38 9.54 -14.40 1.61
N LEU A 39 8.65 -15.16 2.26
CA LEU A 39 8.97 -16.03 3.38
C LEU A 39 9.10 -17.46 2.90
N VAL A 40 10.18 -18.14 3.31
CA VAL A 40 10.52 -19.50 2.90
C VAL A 40 10.73 -20.36 4.13
N GLY A 41 10.15 -21.53 4.16
CA GLY A 41 10.37 -22.60 5.14
C GLY A 41 11.05 -23.80 4.53
N ALA A 42 11.16 -24.89 5.29
CA ALA A 42 11.82 -26.12 4.86
C ALA A 42 11.24 -26.71 3.55
N GLU A 43 9.91 -26.69 3.41
CA GLU A 43 9.21 -27.23 2.23
C GLU A 43 9.25 -26.29 1.00
N GLY A 44 9.70 -25.04 1.18
CA GLY A 44 9.80 -24.01 0.14
C GLY A 44 9.09 -22.72 0.49
N ARG A 45 8.59 -22.03 -0.55
CA ARG A 45 7.91 -20.73 -0.36
C ARG A 45 6.60 -20.90 0.42
N LEU A 46 6.48 -20.15 1.51
CA LEU A 46 5.28 -20.08 2.34
C LEU A 46 4.34 -18.98 1.86
N VAL A 47 4.87 -17.74 1.68
CA VAL A 47 4.08 -16.57 1.29
C VAL A 47 4.95 -15.50 0.65
N GLY A 48 4.35 -14.59 -0.12
CA GLY A 48 5.05 -13.50 -0.80
C GLY A 48 5.74 -13.93 -2.09
N THR A 49 6.42 -13.00 -2.75
CA THR A 49 7.19 -13.23 -3.98
C THR A 49 8.19 -12.10 -4.22
N ILE A 50 9.34 -12.46 -4.75
CA ILE A 50 10.40 -11.52 -5.18
C ILE A 50 10.48 -11.35 -6.69
N GLY A 51 9.44 -11.79 -7.43
CA GLY A 51 9.30 -11.60 -8.87
C GLY A 51 9.14 -12.86 -9.70
N GLY A 52 9.14 -14.04 -9.08
CA GLY A 52 8.97 -15.32 -9.77
C GLY A 52 10.20 -15.77 -10.57
N GLY A 53 9.99 -16.79 -11.42
CA GLY A 53 11.02 -17.29 -12.32
C GLY A 53 12.28 -17.85 -11.64
N ALA A 54 13.41 -17.77 -12.34
CA ALA A 54 14.67 -18.39 -11.92
C ALA A 54 15.28 -17.73 -10.66
N VAL A 55 15.09 -16.42 -10.46
CA VAL A 55 15.58 -15.73 -9.23
C VAL A 55 14.91 -16.30 -8.00
N GLU A 56 13.58 -16.44 -8.05
CA GLU A 56 12.81 -17.01 -6.93
C GLU A 56 13.19 -18.48 -6.70
N GLY A 57 13.33 -19.27 -7.76
CA GLY A 57 13.76 -20.67 -7.65
C GLY A 57 15.15 -20.83 -7.00
N ARG A 58 16.13 -20.02 -7.43
CA ARG A 58 17.49 -20.02 -6.82
C ARG A 58 17.47 -19.49 -5.39
N SER A 59 16.63 -18.49 -5.12
CA SER A 59 16.49 -17.98 -3.74
C SER A 59 15.91 -19.04 -2.81
N ILE A 60 14.91 -19.80 -3.24
CA ILE A 60 14.34 -20.92 -2.46
C ILE A 60 15.41 -22.00 -2.20
N GLN A 61 16.23 -22.32 -3.20
CA GLN A 61 17.32 -23.28 -3.02
C GLN A 61 18.34 -22.78 -2.00
N LEU A 62 18.76 -21.52 -2.09
CA LEU A 62 19.67 -20.91 -1.13
C LEU A 62 19.04 -20.86 0.28
N CYS A 63 17.74 -20.61 0.41
CA CYS A 63 17.07 -20.62 1.71
C CYS A 63 17.18 -21.98 2.41
N ARG A 64 17.11 -23.09 1.68
CA ARG A 64 17.32 -24.44 2.28
C ARG A 64 18.70 -24.58 2.88
N GLU A 65 19.75 -24.14 2.17
CA GLU A 65 21.12 -24.14 2.68
C GLU A 65 21.27 -23.25 3.92
N LEU A 66 20.62 -22.08 3.92
CA LEU A 66 20.66 -21.13 5.03
C LEU A 66 19.88 -21.63 6.27
N LEU A 67 18.77 -22.36 6.06
CA LEU A 67 18.06 -23.04 7.15
C LEU A 67 18.96 -24.08 7.84
N ASP A 68 19.67 -24.92 7.06
CA ASP A 68 20.61 -25.91 7.59
C ASP A 68 21.79 -25.25 8.33
N GLN A 69 22.31 -24.14 7.77
CA GLN A 69 23.46 -23.41 8.33
C GLN A 69 23.07 -22.44 9.44
N ARG A 70 21.78 -22.17 9.65
CA ARG A 70 21.21 -21.21 10.62
C ARG A 70 21.84 -19.82 10.53
N ARG A 71 22.00 -19.30 9.32
CA ARG A 71 22.64 -18.01 9.09
C ARG A 71 21.93 -17.14 8.04
N SER A 72 22.14 -15.84 8.15
CA SER A 72 21.70 -14.83 7.19
C SER A 72 22.79 -14.52 6.17
N CYS A 73 22.44 -13.94 5.02
CA CYS A 73 23.41 -13.40 4.06
C CYS A 73 22.76 -12.40 3.09
N ILE A 74 23.60 -11.66 2.38
CA ILE A 74 23.22 -10.90 1.19
C ILE A 74 23.73 -11.63 -0.05
N ARG A 75 22.92 -11.67 -1.13
CA ARG A 75 23.31 -12.32 -2.38
C ARG A 75 22.85 -11.49 -3.59
N GLU A 76 23.75 -11.36 -4.56
CA GLU A 76 23.47 -10.76 -5.86
C GLU A 76 23.08 -11.83 -6.89
N PHE A 77 22.08 -11.50 -7.71
CA PHE A 77 21.62 -12.32 -8.83
C PHE A 77 21.72 -11.49 -10.13
N PRO A 78 22.79 -11.71 -10.92
CA PRO A 78 22.89 -11.10 -12.24
C PRO A 78 21.86 -11.73 -13.19
N LEU A 79 21.05 -10.89 -13.85
CA LEU A 79 20.01 -11.29 -14.81
C LEU A 79 20.49 -11.11 -16.27
N HIS A 80 21.77 -10.81 -16.50
CA HIS A 80 22.32 -10.66 -17.84
C HIS A 80 22.46 -12.02 -18.53
N GLN A 81 22.21 -12.03 -19.84
CA GLN A 81 22.47 -13.16 -20.72
C GLN A 81 24.01 -13.37 -20.86
N ALA A 82 24.61 -14.05 -19.89
CA ALA A 82 25.90 -14.70 -20.13
C ALA A 82 25.62 -16.14 -20.53
N PRO A 83 26.17 -16.69 -21.63
CA PRO A 83 25.88 -18.04 -22.12
C PRO A 83 26.09 -19.14 -21.08
N GLU A 84 26.96 -18.91 -20.11
CA GLU A 84 27.30 -19.87 -19.03
C GLU A 84 26.46 -19.65 -17.73
N ARG A 85 25.64 -18.60 -17.67
CA ARG A 85 24.86 -18.22 -16.48
C ARG A 85 23.41 -17.83 -16.82
N ASP A 86 22.92 -18.23 -17.98
CA ASP A 86 21.55 -17.96 -18.41
C ASP A 86 20.56 -18.60 -17.45
N ILE A 87 19.85 -17.77 -16.72
CA ILE A 87 18.79 -18.16 -15.78
C ILE A 87 17.40 -18.20 -16.44
N GLY A 88 17.37 -18.15 -17.80
CA GLY A 88 16.12 -18.25 -18.56
C GLY A 88 15.18 -17.05 -18.42
N MET A 89 15.70 -15.87 -18.05
CA MET A 89 14.92 -14.63 -17.96
C MET A 89 15.35 -13.64 -19.03
N VAL A 90 14.37 -13.05 -19.72
CA VAL A 90 14.55 -12.03 -20.76
C VAL A 90 14.83 -10.64 -20.16
N CYS A 91 14.66 -10.48 -18.85
CA CYS A 91 14.88 -9.21 -18.13
C CYS A 91 16.38 -8.97 -17.91
N GLY A 92 16.92 -7.90 -18.49
CA GLY A 92 18.35 -7.55 -18.44
C GLY A 92 18.72 -6.67 -17.25
N GLY A 93 18.41 -7.07 -16.02
CA GLY A 93 18.77 -6.32 -14.81
C GLY A 93 19.54 -7.15 -13.79
N ASP A 94 19.94 -6.54 -12.67
CA ASP A 94 20.54 -7.24 -11.53
C ASP A 94 19.66 -7.02 -10.31
N VAL A 95 19.56 -8.01 -9.43
CA VAL A 95 18.88 -7.87 -8.15
C VAL A 95 19.78 -8.33 -7.01
N THR A 96 19.74 -7.60 -5.91
CA THR A 96 20.39 -7.98 -4.66
C THR A 96 19.33 -8.30 -3.63
N ALA A 97 19.43 -9.42 -2.96
CA ALA A 97 18.51 -9.86 -1.93
C ALA A 97 19.21 -10.08 -0.59
N HIS A 98 18.58 -9.63 0.47
CA HIS A 98 18.91 -9.96 1.84
C HIS A 98 18.12 -11.20 2.26
N PHE A 99 18.80 -12.17 2.84
CA PHE A 99 18.26 -13.42 3.36
C PHE A 99 18.41 -13.41 4.88
N GLN A 100 17.31 -13.14 5.57
CA GLN A 100 17.27 -13.13 7.02
C GLN A 100 16.85 -14.49 7.55
N PHE A 101 17.74 -15.22 8.17
CA PHE A 101 17.39 -16.42 8.93
C PHE A 101 16.61 -16.01 10.18
N ILE A 102 15.51 -16.70 10.44
CA ILE A 102 14.61 -16.45 11.58
C ILE A 102 14.47 -17.75 12.36
N PRO A 103 15.12 -17.85 13.56
CA PRO A 103 14.93 -18.98 14.45
C PRO A 103 13.47 -19.03 14.97
N ALA A 104 12.89 -20.20 14.97
CA ALA A 104 11.52 -20.40 15.46
C ALA A 104 11.34 -20.09 16.95
N GLU A 105 12.40 -20.18 17.74
CA GLU A 105 12.37 -19.96 19.18
C GLU A 105 12.86 -18.55 19.59
N ASP A 106 13.07 -17.66 18.62
CA ASP A 106 13.52 -16.30 18.91
C ASP A 106 12.34 -15.44 19.39
N PRO A 107 12.31 -15.04 20.69
CA PRO A 107 11.22 -14.26 21.26
C PRO A 107 11.11 -12.87 20.62
N LEU A 108 12.23 -12.31 20.11
CA LEU A 108 12.24 -10.99 19.47
C LEU A 108 11.51 -11.01 18.13
N TRP A 109 11.68 -12.05 17.32
CA TRP A 109 10.93 -12.19 16.07
C TRP A 109 9.44 -12.40 16.31
N ASN A 110 9.07 -13.13 17.38
CA ASN A 110 7.68 -13.30 17.76
C ASN A 110 7.05 -11.95 18.20
N ASP A 111 7.74 -11.19 19.07
CA ASP A 111 7.29 -9.86 19.49
C ASP A 111 7.20 -8.89 18.31
N THR A 112 8.21 -8.89 17.42
CA THR A 112 8.23 -8.07 16.20
C THR A 112 7.04 -8.38 15.30
N ALA A 113 6.75 -9.66 15.03
CA ALA A 113 5.63 -10.05 14.18
C ALA A 113 4.28 -9.68 14.80
N SER A 114 4.10 -9.94 16.10
CA SER A 114 2.87 -9.61 16.84
C SER A 114 2.59 -8.10 16.83
N ARG A 115 3.59 -7.28 17.15
CA ARG A 115 3.45 -5.82 17.14
C ARG A 115 3.27 -5.25 15.73
N ALA A 116 3.95 -5.81 14.73
CA ALA A 116 3.74 -5.41 13.34
C ALA A 116 2.30 -5.69 12.88
N LEU A 117 1.72 -6.83 13.26
CA LEU A 117 0.30 -7.13 13.02
C LEU A 117 -0.62 -6.13 13.73
N ALA A 118 -0.34 -5.81 14.99
CA ALA A 118 -1.12 -4.83 15.75
C ALA A 118 -1.06 -3.42 15.10
N LEU A 119 0.12 -2.96 14.66
CA LEU A 119 0.26 -1.69 13.94
C LEU A 119 -0.53 -1.70 12.63
N LEU A 120 -0.49 -2.82 11.87
CA LEU A 120 -1.24 -2.98 10.64
C LEU A 120 -2.76 -3.00 10.87
N GLU A 121 -3.23 -3.61 11.95
CA GLU A 121 -4.65 -3.64 12.34
C GLU A 121 -5.15 -2.27 12.81
N GLN A 122 -4.31 -1.55 13.54
CA GLN A 122 -4.60 -0.18 14.00
C GLN A 122 -4.36 0.87 12.92
N HIS A 123 -3.91 0.47 11.74
CA HIS A 123 -3.53 1.36 10.64
C HIS A 123 -2.51 2.42 11.06
N THR A 124 -1.62 2.07 11.96
CA THR A 124 -0.57 2.94 12.48
C THR A 124 0.72 2.74 11.69
N ALA A 125 1.39 3.85 11.34
CA ALA A 125 2.65 3.79 10.60
C ALA A 125 3.72 3.05 11.41
N GLY A 126 4.45 2.18 10.73
CA GLY A 126 5.55 1.44 11.31
C GLY A 126 6.55 1.02 10.24
N TRP A 127 7.72 0.61 10.67
CA TRP A 127 8.81 0.15 9.80
C TRP A 127 9.44 -1.10 10.39
N LEU A 128 9.48 -2.16 9.58
CA LEU A 128 10.35 -3.30 9.86
C LEU A 128 11.79 -2.91 9.52
N VAL A 129 12.69 -3.04 10.47
CA VAL A 129 14.11 -2.79 10.27
C VAL A 129 14.88 -4.10 10.40
N LEU A 130 15.69 -4.41 9.39
CA LEU A 130 16.56 -5.58 9.35
C LEU A 130 18.01 -5.09 9.34
N ALA A 131 18.88 -5.71 10.12
CA ALA A 131 20.31 -5.47 10.02
C ALA A 131 20.89 -6.20 8.80
N GLU A 132 21.78 -5.57 8.04
CA GLU A 132 22.40 -6.18 6.86
C GLU A 132 23.22 -7.44 7.20
N ASP A 133 23.78 -7.53 8.40
CA ASP A 133 24.49 -8.69 8.90
C ASP A 133 23.58 -9.85 9.36
N GLY A 134 22.27 -9.61 9.33
CA GLY A 134 21.25 -10.58 9.76
C GLY A 134 21.16 -10.77 11.27
N SER A 135 21.64 -9.83 12.04
CA SER A 135 21.42 -9.79 13.50
C SER A 135 19.95 -9.48 13.85
N ALA A 136 19.67 -9.01 15.03
CA ALA A 136 18.31 -8.82 15.53
C ALA A 136 17.49 -7.84 14.69
N PRO A 137 16.18 -8.12 14.46
CA PRO A 137 15.27 -7.17 13.84
C PRO A 137 14.92 -6.03 14.80
N ALA A 138 14.40 -4.93 14.25
CA ALA A 138 13.67 -3.94 15.03
C ALA A 138 12.36 -3.56 14.33
N LEU A 139 11.40 -3.10 15.11
CA LEU A 139 10.17 -2.52 14.63
C LEU A 139 10.07 -1.10 15.16
N LEU A 140 9.88 -0.15 14.27
CA LEU A 140 9.64 1.24 14.63
C LEU A 140 8.15 1.54 14.49
N ASP A 141 7.63 2.37 15.37
CA ASP A 141 6.42 3.16 15.15
C ASP A 141 6.78 4.63 14.86
N LYS A 142 5.80 5.54 14.89
CA LYS A 142 6.03 6.96 14.60
C LYS A 142 6.97 7.64 15.61
N GLU A 143 7.01 7.17 16.84
CA GLU A 143 7.66 7.85 17.95
C GLU A 143 8.77 7.04 18.60
N THR A 144 8.62 5.70 18.64
CA THR A 144 9.47 4.83 19.42
C THR A 144 10.04 3.64 18.63
N VAL A 145 10.94 2.91 19.25
CA VAL A 145 11.30 1.54 18.84
C VAL A 145 10.32 0.59 19.51
N ALA A 146 9.33 0.13 18.75
CA ALA A 146 8.24 -0.71 19.26
C ALA A 146 8.71 -2.13 19.64
N ALA A 147 9.71 -2.68 18.93
CA ALA A 147 10.37 -3.95 19.26
C ALA A 147 11.85 -3.88 18.88
N GLY A 148 12.69 -4.63 19.55
CA GLY A 148 14.14 -4.64 19.33
C GLY A 148 14.84 -3.43 19.96
N SER A 149 16.02 -3.10 19.43
CA SER A 149 16.83 -1.97 19.87
C SER A 149 17.53 -1.32 18.69
N LEU A 150 17.46 0.00 18.61
CA LEU A 150 18.18 0.84 17.64
C LEU A 150 18.59 2.14 18.30
N PRO A 151 19.76 2.73 17.97
CA PRO A 151 20.09 4.09 18.31
C PRO A 151 19.05 5.06 17.74
N GLU A 152 18.69 6.10 18.50
CA GLU A 152 17.56 6.99 18.12
C GLU A 152 17.84 7.79 16.85
N ASP A 153 19.08 8.19 16.62
CA ASP A 153 19.51 8.88 15.39
C ASP A 153 19.33 7.99 14.14
N ILE A 154 19.65 6.69 14.27
CA ILE A 154 19.42 5.71 13.21
C ILE A 154 17.92 5.45 13.03
N ALA A 155 17.17 5.27 14.12
CA ALA A 155 15.74 5.04 14.07
C ALA A 155 15.02 6.22 13.37
N GLN A 156 15.42 7.46 13.64
CA GLN A 156 14.87 8.64 12.98
C GLN A 156 15.19 8.67 11.48
N ALA A 157 16.42 8.35 11.09
CA ALA A 157 16.84 8.29 9.69
C ALA A 157 16.11 7.21 8.88
N LEU A 158 15.65 6.14 9.54
CA LEU A 158 14.97 5.00 8.91
C LEU A 158 13.44 5.16 8.82
N ARG A 159 12.83 6.14 9.46
CA ARG A 159 11.38 6.44 9.35
C ARG A 159 11.06 7.18 8.05
N THR A 160 11.32 6.54 6.92
CA THR A 160 11.08 7.10 5.59
C THR A 160 9.77 6.58 4.98
N PRO A 161 9.10 7.32 4.08
CA PRO A 161 7.86 6.87 3.43
C PRO A 161 8.04 5.64 2.53
N GLY A 162 9.26 5.34 2.12
CA GLY A 162 9.60 4.24 1.22
C GLY A 162 10.65 3.30 1.80
N PHE A 163 11.01 2.29 1.01
CA PHE A 163 12.18 1.46 1.28
C PHE A 163 13.43 2.33 1.41
N SER A 164 14.24 2.09 2.41
CA SER A 164 15.51 2.79 2.60
C SER A 164 16.57 1.90 3.24
N MET A 165 17.83 2.30 3.05
CA MET A 165 18.99 1.67 3.69
C MET A 165 19.89 2.76 4.26
N ALA A 166 20.30 2.61 5.51
CA ALA A 166 21.21 3.54 6.18
C ALA A 166 21.97 2.82 7.31
N ALA A 167 23.24 3.16 7.50
CA ALA A 167 24.07 2.71 8.62
C ALA A 167 24.09 1.18 8.84
N GLY A 168 24.01 0.38 7.77
CA GLY A 168 23.98 -1.09 7.86
C GLY A 168 22.60 -1.68 8.19
N TYR A 169 21.53 -0.88 8.04
CA TYR A 169 20.15 -1.31 8.25
C TYR A 169 19.29 -1.11 7.01
N ILE A 170 18.32 -1.99 6.85
CA ILE A 170 17.30 -2.02 5.80
C ILE A 170 15.97 -1.67 6.45
N SER A 171 15.31 -0.61 5.99
CA SER A 171 14.01 -0.18 6.49
C SER A 171 12.90 -0.42 5.47
N LEU A 172 11.83 -1.03 5.93
CA LEU A 172 10.68 -1.44 5.15
C LEU A 172 9.41 -0.87 5.82
N PRO A 173 8.80 0.18 5.26
CA PRO A 173 7.55 0.69 5.82
C PRO A 173 6.47 -0.38 5.77
N LEU A 174 5.71 -0.49 6.84
CA LEU A 174 4.53 -1.34 6.87
C LEU A 174 3.49 -0.79 5.88
N PRO A 175 2.89 -1.61 5.01
CA PRO A 175 1.92 -1.13 4.05
C PRO A 175 0.60 -0.81 4.74
N ILE A 176 0.42 0.43 5.10
CA ILE A 176 -0.86 0.94 5.56
C ILE A 176 -1.63 1.41 4.33
N GLY A 177 -2.79 0.79 4.12
CA GLY A 177 -3.70 1.23 3.06
C GLY A 177 -4.17 2.66 3.31
N GLN A 178 -4.17 3.49 2.26
CA GLN A 178 -4.72 4.83 2.35
C GLN A 178 -6.25 4.78 2.44
N ARG A 179 -6.82 5.63 3.25
CA ARG A 179 -8.28 5.70 3.41
C ARG A 179 -8.91 6.30 2.14
N ALA A 180 -9.96 5.65 1.66
CA ALA A 180 -10.76 6.10 0.53
C ALA A 180 -12.18 6.42 1.00
N LEU A 181 -12.52 7.70 1.07
CA LEU A 181 -13.83 8.21 1.48
C LEU A 181 -14.77 8.23 0.27
N LEU A 182 -15.76 7.33 0.24
CA LEU A 182 -16.72 7.18 -0.84
C LEU A 182 -18.02 7.86 -0.44
N PHE A 183 -18.25 9.08 -0.92
CA PHE A 183 -19.48 9.82 -0.71
C PHE A 183 -20.52 9.46 -1.77
N GLY A 184 -21.55 8.74 -1.33
CA GLY A 184 -22.59 8.11 -2.16
C GLY A 184 -22.43 6.58 -2.18
N ALA A 185 -23.49 5.86 -1.76
CA ALA A 185 -23.51 4.40 -1.64
C ALA A 185 -24.25 3.71 -2.80
N GLY A 186 -24.25 4.32 -4.01
CA GLY A 186 -24.88 3.77 -5.21
C GLY A 186 -24.13 2.61 -5.84
N HIS A 187 -24.57 2.15 -7.01
CA HIS A 187 -24.03 0.98 -7.71
C HIS A 187 -22.53 1.08 -7.99
N ILE A 188 -22.03 2.27 -8.36
CA ILE A 188 -20.59 2.46 -8.62
C ILE A 188 -19.78 2.29 -7.32
N SER A 189 -20.26 2.82 -6.19
CA SER A 189 -19.64 2.61 -4.88
C SER A 189 -19.57 1.12 -4.50
N GLN A 190 -20.67 0.39 -4.74
CA GLN A 190 -20.74 -1.04 -4.44
C GLN A 190 -19.74 -1.85 -5.28
N ALA A 191 -19.56 -1.46 -6.55
CA ALA A 191 -18.54 -2.07 -7.41
C ALA A 191 -17.10 -1.63 -7.05
N LEU A 192 -16.90 -0.36 -6.68
CA LEU A 192 -15.60 0.24 -6.40
C LEU A 192 -15.01 -0.23 -5.06
N CYS A 193 -15.82 -0.36 -4.02
CA CYS A 193 -15.38 -0.70 -2.67
C CYS A 193 -14.52 -1.98 -2.61
N PRO A 194 -14.94 -3.16 -3.16
CA PRO A 194 -14.12 -4.36 -3.14
C PRO A 194 -12.85 -4.25 -4.00
N LEU A 195 -12.89 -3.51 -5.12
CA LEU A 195 -11.70 -3.26 -5.94
C LEU A 195 -10.66 -2.46 -5.16
N LEU A 196 -11.07 -1.39 -4.48
CA LEU A 196 -10.18 -0.57 -3.66
C LEU A 196 -9.54 -1.38 -2.53
N THR A 197 -10.30 -2.25 -1.87
CA THR A 197 -9.76 -3.15 -0.84
C THR A 197 -8.71 -4.09 -1.42
N THR A 198 -8.93 -4.63 -2.62
CA THR A 198 -7.99 -5.53 -3.30
C THR A 198 -6.66 -4.84 -3.64
N VAL A 199 -6.67 -3.53 -3.87
CA VAL A 199 -5.48 -2.74 -4.19
C VAL A 199 -4.98 -1.91 -2.99
N ASP A 200 -5.23 -2.37 -1.77
CA ASP A 200 -4.73 -1.80 -0.52
C ASP A 200 -5.20 -0.36 -0.23
N PHE A 201 -6.42 0.02 -0.61
CA PHE A 201 -7.14 1.13 -0.01
C PHE A 201 -8.06 0.62 1.10
N ARG A 202 -8.45 1.52 2.01
CA ARG A 202 -9.40 1.29 3.10
C ARG A 202 -10.68 2.10 2.84
N PRO A 203 -11.69 1.52 2.20
CA PRO A 203 -12.91 2.23 1.88
C PRO A 203 -13.73 2.56 3.12
N VAL A 204 -14.14 3.82 3.24
CA VAL A 204 -15.17 4.31 4.16
C VAL A 204 -16.30 4.85 3.32
N VAL A 205 -17.49 4.28 3.44
CA VAL A 205 -18.66 4.66 2.66
C VAL A 205 -19.56 5.58 3.46
N PHE A 206 -20.02 6.66 2.84
CA PHE A 206 -20.91 7.65 3.46
C PHE A 206 -22.12 7.93 2.57
N ASP A 207 -23.33 7.80 3.10
CA ASP A 207 -24.59 8.17 2.40
C ASP A 207 -25.64 8.65 3.41
N ASP A 208 -26.57 9.47 2.98
CA ASP A 208 -27.68 9.97 3.81
C ASP A 208 -28.90 9.03 3.85
N ARG A 209 -28.87 7.96 3.06
CA ARG A 209 -29.96 6.97 2.94
C ARG A 209 -29.60 5.69 3.70
N PRO A 210 -30.31 5.37 4.80
CA PRO A 210 -29.97 4.22 5.64
C PRO A 210 -30.09 2.87 4.90
N GLU A 211 -30.95 2.78 3.88
CA GLU A 211 -31.11 1.58 3.05
C GLU A 211 -29.86 1.31 2.17
N LEU A 212 -29.08 2.34 1.85
CA LEU A 212 -27.84 2.23 1.08
C LEU A 212 -26.60 2.28 1.97
N ALA A 213 -26.61 3.09 3.03
CA ALA A 213 -25.52 3.13 4.01
C ALA A 213 -25.58 1.89 4.94
N ASN A 214 -25.41 0.71 4.36
CA ASN A 214 -25.59 -0.58 5.03
C ASN A 214 -24.37 -1.47 4.80
N ILE A 215 -23.75 -1.97 5.88
CA ILE A 215 -22.55 -2.82 5.83
C ILE A 215 -22.76 -4.10 5.00
N SER A 216 -23.97 -4.63 4.91
CA SER A 216 -24.25 -5.80 4.08
C SER A 216 -24.09 -5.55 2.58
N LEU A 217 -24.20 -4.29 2.12
CA LEU A 217 -23.90 -3.89 0.75
C LEU A 217 -22.40 -3.61 0.53
N PHE A 218 -21.65 -3.42 1.59
CA PHE A 218 -20.21 -3.08 1.58
C PHE A 218 -19.39 -3.96 2.54
N PRO A 219 -19.39 -5.28 2.35
CA PRO A 219 -18.76 -6.20 3.31
C PRO A 219 -17.24 -6.06 3.39
N THR A 220 -16.60 -5.36 2.45
CA THR A 220 -15.16 -5.08 2.43
C THR A 220 -14.80 -3.67 2.86
N ALA A 221 -15.80 -2.82 3.19
CA ALA A 221 -15.55 -1.49 3.71
C ALA A 221 -15.01 -1.56 5.15
N GLU A 222 -14.10 -0.64 5.48
CA GLU A 222 -13.65 -0.45 6.87
C GLU A 222 -14.78 0.09 7.73
N GLN A 223 -15.59 0.99 7.17
CA GLN A 223 -16.72 1.62 7.85
C GLN A 223 -17.80 2.01 6.84
N VAL A 224 -19.04 1.93 7.27
CA VAL A 224 -20.20 2.49 6.55
C VAL A 224 -20.93 3.44 7.48
N ILE A 225 -21.10 4.69 7.02
CA ILE A 225 -21.66 5.79 7.80
C ILE A 225 -22.98 6.24 7.13
N CYS A 226 -24.05 6.23 7.92
CA CYS A 226 -25.27 6.91 7.55
C CYS A 226 -25.27 8.31 8.18
N GLY A 227 -25.17 9.37 7.36
CA GLY A 227 -24.95 10.73 7.85
C GLY A 227 -25.49 11.81 6.93
N ASP A 228 -25.46 13.05 7.43
CA ASP A 228 -25.91 14.24 6.71
C ASP A 228 -24.72 14.84 5.93
N PHE A 229 -24.85 14.94 4.60
CA PHE A 229 -23.84 15.54 3.73
C PHE A 229 -23.55 17.02 4.02
N THR A 230 -24.42 17.71 4.77
CA THR A 230 -24.18 19.12 5.17
C THR A 230 -23.25 19.25 6.37
N ARG A 231 -23.00 18.16 7.11
CA ARG A 231 -22.24 18.13 8.36
C ARG A 231 -21.29 16.92 8.45
N ILE A 232 -20.45 16.74 7.42
CA ILE A 232 -19.54 15.60 7.32
C ILE A 232 -18.62 15.52 8.55
N SER A 233 -18.16 16.68 9.05
CA SER A 233 -17.26 16.78 10.21
C SER A 233 -17.83 16.22 11.51
N ASP A 234 -19.16 16.05 11.63
CA ASP A 234 -19.79 15.42 12.79
C ASP A 234 -19.55 13.89 12.83
N TYR A 235 -19.21 13.30 11.70
CA TYR A 235 -19.08 11.85 11.50
C TYR A 235 -17.65 11.39 11.24
N LEU A 236 -16.86 12.18 10.52
CA LEU A 236 -15.48 11.87 10.19
C LEU A 236 -14.65 13.13 9.93
N THR A 237 -13.35 13.02 10.13
CA THR A 237 -12.38 14.06 9.75
C THR A 237 -11.68 13.65 8.47
N VAL A 238 -11.66 14.54 7.47
CA VAL A 238 -10.85 14.40 6.26
C VAL A 238 -9.43 14.89 6.56
N THR A 239 -8.44 14.13 6.13
CA THR A 239 -7.02 14.43 6.35
C THR A 239 -6.25 14.55 5.03
N GLU A 240 -5.04 15.06 5.08
CA GLU A 240 -4.14 15.20 3.91
C GLU A 240 -3.75 13.88 3.24
N GLU A 241 -4.01 12.74 3.90
CA GLU A 241 -3.75 11.40 3.37
C GLU A 241 -4.98 10.75 2.72
N ASP A 242 -6.16 11.36 2.83
CA ASP A 242 -7.41 10.76 2.37
C ASP A 242 -7.65 10.96 0.87
N PHE A 243 -8.11 9.91 0.24
CA PHE A 243 -8.63 9.89 -1.11
C PHE A 243 -10.15 10.03 -1.07
N VAL A 244 -10.66 11.13 -1.57
CA VAL A 244 -12.10 11.43 -1.58
C VAL A 244 -12.68 11.15 -2.96
N VAL A 245 -13.75 10.36 -3.00
CA VAL A 245 -14.51 10.04 -4.23
C VAL A 245 -15.96 10.44 -4.02
N ILE A 246 -16.45 11.36 -4.86
CA ILE A 246 -17.79 11.92 -4.75
C ILE A 246 -18.63 11.41 -5.91
N MET A 247 -19.67 10.64 -5.59
CA MET A 247 -20.58 10.01 -6.54
C MET A 247 -22.01 9.94 -6.00
N THR A 248 -22.45 11.08 -5.44
CA THR A 248 -23.78 11.19 -4.86
C THR A 248 -24.87 11.28 -5.94
N SER A 249 -26.12 11.05 -5.54
CA SER A 249 -27.28 11.08 -6.44
C SER A 249 -27.77 12.49 -6.77
N GLY A 250 -26.92 13.52 -6.77
CA GLY A 250 -27.39 14.87 -7.13
C GLY A 250 -26.32 15.94 -6.98
N HIS A 251 -26.41 16.97 -7.83
CA HIS A 251 -25.44 18.07 -7.86
C HIS A 251 -25.39 18.91 -6.56
N MET A 252 -26.50 18.90 -5.78
CA MET A 252 -26.52 19.61 -4.48
C MET A 252 -25.71 18.88 -3.42
N ARG A 253 -25.82 17.54 -3.35
CA ARG A 253 -25.03 16.72 -2.42
C ARG A 253 -23.54 16.74 -2.79
N ASP A 254 -23.22 16.68 -4.10
CA ASP A 254 -21.83 16.82 -4.54
C ASP A 254 -21.26 18.17 -4.09
N PHE A 255 -21.97 19.27 -4.31
CA PHE A 255 -21.57 20.60 -3.84
C PHE A 255 -21.36 20.64 -2.32
N GLN A 256 -22.28 20.06 -1.53
CA GLN A 256 -22.17 20.03 -0.06
C GLN A 256 -20.94 19.29 0.42
N VAL A 257 -20.56 18.19 -0.25
CA VAL A 257 -19.34 17.45 0.07
C VAL A 257 -18.10 18.21 -0.38
N GLU A 258 -18.08 18.70 -1.64
CA GLU A 258 -16.95 19.44 -2.19
C GLU A 258 -16.67 20.72 -1.40
N ASP A 259 -17.68 21.49 -1.00
CA ASP A 259 -17.52 22.72 -0.21
C ASP A 259 -16.81 22.46 1.12
N GLN A 260 -17.13 21.36 1.81
CA GLN A 260 -16.49 21.02 3.08
C GLN A 260 -15.08 20.46 2.89
N VAL A 261 -14.90 19.56 1.90
CA VAL A 261 -13.62 18.91 1.64
C VAL A 261 -12.57 19.89 1.12
N LEU A 262 -12.96 20.79 0.19
CA LEU A 262 -12.02 21.73 -0.44
C LEU A 262 -11.55 22.87 0.49
N ARG A 263 -12.13 23.00 1.69
CA ARG A 263 -11.65 23.91 2.73
C ARG A 263 -10.53 23.33 3.57
N GLY A 264 -10.28 22.03 3.47
CA GLY A 264 -9.24 21.32 4.21
C GLY A 264 -8.13 20.75 3.32
N ALA A 265 -7.28 19.94 3.92
CA ALA A 265 -6.26 19.19 3.21
C ALA A 265 -6.78 17.80 2.82
N PHE A 266 -6.34 17.31 1.67
CA PHE A 266 -6.68 15.98 1.13
C PHE A 266 -5.55 15.44 0.24
N ALA A 267 -5.50 14.14 0.04
CA ALA A 267 -4.58 13.53 -0.92
C ALA A 267 -5.10 13.61 -2.36
N TYR A 268 -6.40 13.43 -2.52
CA TYR A 268 -7.08 13.36 -3.80
C TYR A 268 -8.57 13.66 -3.64
N VAL A 269 -9.15 14.36 -4.60
CA VAL A 269 -10.60 14.51 -4.73
C VAL A 269 -11.00 14.22 -6.17
N GLY A 270 -11.90 13.25 -6.35
CA GLY A 270 -12.46 12.92 -7.64
C GLY A 270 -13.99 12.93 -7.61
N VAL A 271 -14.62 13.45 -8.66
CA VAL A 271 -16.07 13.64 -8.73
C VAL A 271 -16.64 13.03 -10.01
N ILE A 272 -17.70 12.22 -9.84
CA ILE A 272 -18.50 11.74 -10.98
C ILE A 272 -19.44 12.86 -11.45
N GLY A 273 -19.25 13.28 -12.68
CA GLY A 273 -20.12 14.29 -13.24
C GLY A 273 -19.97 14.50 -14.74
N SER A 274 -21.08 14.87 -15.41
CA SER A 274 -20.98 15.40 -16.76
C SER A 274 -20.38 16.80 -16.73
N ARG A 275 -19.77 17.25 -17.83
CA ARG A 275 -19.22 18.62 -17.97
C ARG A 275 -20.20 19.70 -17.52
N ARG A 276 -21.53 19.53 -17.82
CA ARG A 276 -22.57 20.49 -17.42
C ARG A 276 -22.77 20.49 -15.89
N LYS A 277 -22.80 19.31 -15.26
CA LYS A 277 -22.94 19.17 -13.81
C LYS A 277 -21.75 19.82 -13.10
N THR A 278 -20.54 19.49 -13.54
CA THR A 278 -19.28 20.05 -13.02
C THR A 278 -19.27 21.59 -13.10
N ALA A 279 -19.63 22.17 -14.26
CA ALA A 279 -19.67 23.63 -14.41
C ALA A 279 -20.63 24.30 -13.42
N SER A 280 -21.80 23.69 -13.17
CA SER A 280 -22.78 24.20 -12.20
C SER A 280 -22.28 24.12 -10.75
N VAL A 281 -21.60 23.02 -10.38
CA VAL A 281 -21.03 22.87 -9.03
C VAL A 281 -19.86 23.83 -8.83
N ASN A 282 -18.95 23.94 -9.80
CA ASN A 282 -17.81 24.86 -9.72
C ASN A 282 -18.27 26.34 -9.57
N GLN A 283 -19.37 26.73 -10.24
CA GLN A 283 -19.92 28.06 -10.05
C GLN A 283 -20.35 28.30 -8.60
N ARG A 284 -21.07 27.34 -7.99
CA ARG A 284 -21.50 27.42 -6.60
C ARG A 284 -20.34 27.42 -5.60
N LEU A 285 -19.29 26.64 -5.88
CA LEU A 285 -18.07 26.64 -5.05
C LEU A 285 -17.39 28.00 -5.04
N ARG A 286 -17.32 28.68 -6.20
CA ARG A 286 -16.82 30.07 -6.29
C ARG A 286 -17.70 31.04 -5.49
N GLU A 287 -19.02 30.91 -5.64
CA GLU A 287 -19.99 31.72 -4.88
C GLU A 287 -19.90 31.49 -3.37
N ALA A 288 -19.53 30.27 -2.95
CA ALA A 288 -19.26 29.90 -1.55
C ALA A 288 -17.86 30.30 -1.05
N GLY A 289 -17.04 30.92 -1.93
CA GLY A 289 -15.71 31.44 -1.57
C GLY A 289 -14.60 30.38 -1.58
N ILE A 290 -14.78 29.25 -2.27
CA ILE A 290 -13.71 28.27 -2.48
C ILE A 290 -12.69 28.84 -3.48
N PRO A 291 -11.38 28.82 -3.16
CA PRO A 291 -10.35 29.31 -4.07
C PRO A 291 -10.29 28.53 -5.38
N GLU A 292 -9.98 29.21 -6.49
CA GLU A 292 -9.91 28.56 -7.82
C GLU A 292 -8.83 27.49 -7.86
N GLU A 293 -7.74 27.68 -7.12
CA GLU A 293 -6.67 26.71 -6.98
C GLU A 293 -7.15 25.40 -6.35
N ALA A 294 -8.05 25.47 -5.37
CA ALA A 294 -8.65 24.29 -4.75
C ALA A 294 -9.62 23.58 -5.71
N ILE A 295 -10.44 24.35 -6.44
CA ILE A 295 -11.36 23.82 -7.46
C ILE A 295 -10.57 23.10 -8.59
N ALA A 296 -9.41 23.65 -8.97
CA ALA A 296 -8.56 23.08 -10.02
C ALA A 296 -7.90 21.75 -9.62
N LEU A 297 -7.83 21.43 -8.32
CA LEU A 297 -7.31 20.14 -7.84
C LEU A 297 -8.33 18.99 -7.96
N VAL A 298 -9.59 19.28 -8.27
CA VAL A 298 -10.65 18.27 -8.38
C VAL A 298 -10.54 17.53 -9.71
N HIS A 299 -10.39 16.22 -9.64
CA HIS A 299 -10.41 15.33 -10.79
C HIS A 299 -11.86 15.13 -11.27
N THR A 300 -12.24 15.77 -12.36
CA THR A 300 -13.59 15.67 -12.92
C THR A 300 -13.58 15.84 -14.45
N PRO A 301 -14.15 14.90 -15.21
CA PRO A 301 -14.72 13.64 -14.76
C PRO A 301 -13.66 12.73 -14.13
N ILE A 302 -14.01 12.09 -13.01
CA ILE A 302 -13.15 11.13 -12.33
C ILE A 302 -12.88 9.91 -13.21
N GLY A 303 -11.68 9.35 -13.11
CA GLY A 303 -11.29 8.08 -13.70
C GLY A 303 -10.44 8.19 -14.95
N THR A 304 -9.66 7.15 -15.20
CA THR A 304 -8.84 7.01 -16.40
C THR A 304 -9.75 6.80 -17.63
N PRO A 305 -9.47 7.44 -18.79
CA PRO A 305 -10.34 7.38 -19.97
C PRO A 305 -10.25 6.02 -20.69
N ILE A 306 -10.97 5.02 -20.19
CA ILE A 306 -11.04 3.65 -20.75
C ILE A 306 -12.35 3.37 -21.48
N LEU A 307 -13.17 4.40 -21.76
CA LEU A 307 -14.49 4.29 -22.39
C LEU A 307 -15.48 3.43 -21.57
N ALA A 308 -15.38 3.49 -20.25
CA ALA A 308 -16.23 2.75 -19.31
C ALA A 308 -17.72 3.12 -19.46
N VAL A 309 -18.59 2.13 -19.41
CA VAL A 309 -20.05 2.27 -19.57
C VAL A 309 -20.79 1.71 -18.35
N THR A 310 -20.43 0.53 -17.87
CA THR A 310 -21.07 -0.12 -16.72
C THR A 310 -20.55 0.42 -15.38
N PRO A 311 -21.30 0.28 -14.28
CA PRO A 311 -20.79 0.64 -12.94
C PRO A 311 -19.46 -0.03 -12.59
N GLU A 312 -19.27 -1.28 -12.98
CA GLU A 312 -18.06 -2.05 -12.75
C GLU A 312 -16.87 -1.52 -13.57
N GLU A 313 -17.09 -1.19 -14.83
CA GLU A 313 -16.05 -0.57 -15.68
C GLU A 313 -15.68 0.83 -15.17
N ILE A 314 -16.66 1.63 -14.75
CA ILE A 314 -16.43 2.95 -14.12
C ILE A 314 -15.62 2.77 -12.84
N ALA A 315 -15.92 1.78 -12.02
CA ALA A 315 -15.17 1.47 -10.81
C ALA A 315 -13.71 1.10 -11.11
N VAL A 316 -13.43 0.32 -12.17
CA VAL A 316 -12.07 0.03 -12.64
C VAL A 316 -11.35 1.29 -13.09
N SER A 317 -12.02 2.16 -13.85
CA SER A 317 -11.50 3.47 -14.30
C SER A 317 -11.08 4.34 -13.11
N ILE A 318 -11.95 4.47 -12.10
CA ILE A 318 -11.68 5.24 -10.87
C ILE A 318 -10.51 4.63 -10.08
N ALA A 319 -10.53 3.31 -9.86
CA ALA A 319 -9.45 2.63 -9.15
C ALA A 319 -8.09 2.82 -9.85
N GLY A 320 -8.06 2.77 -11.18
CA GLY A 320 -6.87 3.03 -11.98
C GLY A 320 -6.29 4.43 -11.78
N GLU A 321 -7.12 5.46 -11.79
CA GLU A 321 -6.70 6.84 -11.52
C GLU A 321 -6.20 7.01 -10.08
N MET A 322 -6.91 6.46 -9.10
CA MET A 322 -6.50 6.52 -7.69
C MET A 322 -5.14 5.84 -7.47
N ILE A 323 -4.88 4.69 -8.13
CA ILE A 323 -3.56 4.02 -8.10
C ILE A 323 -2.49 4.92 -8.70
N GLN A 324 -2.77 5.57 -9.83
CA GLN A 324 -1.83 6.47 -10.50
C GLN A 324 -1.48 7.66 -9.60
N VAL A 325 -2.47 8.35 -9.02
CA VAL A 325 -2.24 9.50 -8.13
C VAL A 325 -1.47 9.05 -6.88
N ARG A 326 -1.82 7.92 -6.29
CA ARG A 326 -1.08 7.34 -5.16
C ARG A 326 0.39 7.08 -5.50
N ALA A 327 0.67 6.57 -6.69
CA ALA A 327 2.03 6.34 -7.14
C ALA A 327 2.81 7.65 -7.34
N GLN A 328 2.19 8.67 -7.92
CA GLN A 328 2.77 10.00 -8.11
C GLN A 328 3.09 10.69 -6.77
N ARG A 329 2.21 10.60 -5.78
CA ARG A 329 2.42 11.15 -4.43
C ARG A 329 3.58 10.49 -3.67
N ARG A 330 3.81 9.21 -3.89
CA ARG A 330 4.96 8.48 -3.30
C ARG A 330 6.31 8.90 -3.89
N GLY A 331 6.31 9.73 -4.94
CA GLY A 331 7.50 10.14 -5.67
C GLY A 331 8.06 9.06 -6.59
N PRO A 332 9.05 9.41 -7.43
CA PRO A 332 9.68 8.43 -8.29
C PRO A 332 10.36 7.39 -7.42
N THR A 333 9.86 6.16 -7.45
CA THR A 333 10.66 5.01 -7.00
C THR A 333 11.92 5.03 -7.86
N PRO A 334 13.13 5.02 -7.28
CA PRO A 334 14.34 4.93 -8.08
C PRO A 334 14.20 3.78 -9.07
N HIS A 335 14.27 4.09 -10.37
CA HIS A 335 14.18 3.16 -11.50
C HIS A 335 12.84 2.41 -11.70
N GLY A 336 11.80 3.17 -12.12
CA GLY A 336 10.66 2.59 -12.82
C GLY A 336 11.05 2.19 -14.23
N CYS A 337 10.70 0.97 -14.68
CA CYS A 337 10.65 0.64 -16.10
C CYS A 337 9.69 1.65 -16.76
N PRO A 338 10.11 2.41 -17.81
CA PRO A 338 9.20 3.26 -18.56
C PRO A 338 8.31 2.35 -19.41
N MET A 339 7.17 1.96 -18.89
CA MET A 339 6.07 1.55 -19.73
C MET A 339 5.37 2.84 -20.16
N HIS A 340 5.57 3.18 -21.42
CA HIS A 340 5.07 4.33 -22.19
C HIS A 340 5.97 5.58 -22.13
N GLY A 341 6.93 5.63 -23.12
CA GLY A 341 7.31 6.85 -23.82
C GLY A 341 6.51 6.91 -25.09
#